data_786c255c9e7011e2a2fdcd09cf24992d
#
_entry.id   786c255c9e7011e2a2fdcd09cf24992d
#
_cell.length_a   1.000
_cell.length_b   1.000
_cell.length_c   1.000
_cell.angle_alpha   90.00
_cell.angle_beta   90.00
_cell.angle_gamma   90.00
#
_symmetry.space_group_name_H-M   'P 1'
#
loop_
_entity.id
_entity.type
_entity.pdbx_description
1 polymer ?
#
loop_
_entity_poly.entity_id
_entity_poly.type
_entity_poly.pdbx_seq_one_letter_code
_entity_poly.pdbx_strand_id
1 'polypeptide(L)'
;MNIQDLPFLPVYFDRYITQIPGDLELQDAFEQFAPEVIFSDTDLLLQLGDQVYAPGKWTAKDILQHCIDTERIMTYRALCISRGETISLPGFEENLYAQNTVAATRTVEDLLDEYNTVRLATRMLFQHMSEAMMLRTGSANNAPITPLAIAYMILGHAVHHKNVLVERYYPLLTSNGV
;
A
#
# COMPACT_ATOMS: atom_id res chain seq x y z
N MET A 1 18.33 3.39 6.08
CA MET A 1 17.77 4.66 5.54
C MET A 1 16.35 4.82 6.04
N ASN A 2 15.97 6.05 6.38
CA ASN A 2 14.64 6.38 6.88
C ASN A 2 14.03 7.59 6.11
N ILE A 3 12.86 8.07 6.54
CA ILE A 3 12.14 9.17 5.86
C ILE A 3 12.95 10.47 5.86
N GLN A 4 13.83 10.69 6.86
CA GLN A 4 14.64 11.90 6.95
C GLN A 4 15.74 11.96 5.87
N ASP A 5 16.07 10.82 5.25
CA ASP A 5 17.02 10.75 4.14
C ASP A 5 16.41 11.15 2.78
N LEU A 6 15.08 11.38 2.73
CA LEU A 6 14.40 11.77 1.50
C LEU A 6 14.86 13.17 1.05
N PRO A 7 15.26 13.34 -0.22
CA PRO A 7 15.64 14.65 -0.75
C PRO A 7 14.44 15.62 -0.86
N PHE A 8 13.22 15.08 -0.91
CA PHE A 8 11.95 15.80 -0.90
C PHE A 8 10.81 14.85 -0.56
N LEU A 9 9.70 15.38 -0.06
CA LEU A 9 8.43 14.64 0.06
C LEU A 9 7.63 14.81 -1.24
N PRO A 10 7.29 13.71 -1.95
CA PRO A 10 6.48 13.79 -3.16
C PRO A 10 5.07 14.31 -2.84
N VAL A 11 4.65 15.35 -3.55
CA VAL A 11 3.28 15.88 -3.46
C VAL A 11 2.28 14.77 -3.76
N TYR A 12 1.16 14.71 -3.03
CA TYR A 12 0.14 13.69 -3.03
C TYR A 12 0.49 12.42 -2.23
N PHE A 13 1.73 11.94 -2.25
CA PHE A 13 2.13 10.74 -1.50
C PHE A 13 2.62 11.05 -0.09
N ASP A 14 2.91 12.31 0.23
CA ASP A 14 3.28 12.80 1.56
C ASP A 14 2.31 12.33 2.65
N ARG A 15 1.01 12.37 2.38
CA ARG A 15 -0.06 11.93 3.29
C ARG A 15 0.01 10.45 3.69
N TYR A 16 0.64 9.61 2.86
CA TYR A 16 0.88 8.20 3.20
C TYR A 16 2.23 8.05 3.90
N ILE A 17 3.29 8.66 3.35
CA ILE A 17 4.64 8.59 3.90
C ILE A 17 4.68 9.03 5.36
N THR A 18 3.98 10.12 5.70
CA THR A 18 3.94 10.67 7.05
C THR A 18 3.13 9.84 8.07
N GLN A 19 2.50 8.76 7.66
CA GLN A 19 1.88 7.80 8.58
C GLN A 19 2.89 6.84 9.22
N ILE A 20 4.11 6.80 8.69
CA ILE A 20 5.20 5.99 9.22
C ILE A 20 6.12 6.89 10.06
N PRO A 21 6.62 6.45 11.24
CA PRO A 21 7.57 7.22 12.02
C PRO A 21 8.80 7.63 11.21
N GLY A 22 9.15 8.92 11.26
CA GLY A 22 10.14 9.51 10.36
C GLY A 22 11.58 9.02 10.58
N ASP A 23 11.88 8.50 11.75
CA ASP A 23 13.18 7.96 12.17
C ASP A 23 13.28 6.43 12.08
N LEU A 24 12.18 5.75 11.72
CA LEU A 24 12.15 4.30 11.60
C LEU A 24 12.90 3.85 10.34
N GLU A 25 13.89 2.98 10.53
CA GLU A 25 14.66 2.40 9.43
C GLU A 25 13.80 1.54 8.52
N LEU A 26 14.02 1.60 7.21
CA LEU A 26 13.16 0.98 6.20
C LEU A 26 12.96 -0.52 6.41
N GLN A 27 14.01 -1.27 6.80
CA GLN A 27 13.88 -2.72 7.00
C GLN A 27 13.00 -3.04 8.21
N ASP A 28 13.16 -2.26 9.29
CA ASP A 28 12.32 -2.38 10.50
C ASP A 28 10.88 -1.94 10.19
N ALA A 29 10.71 -0.93 9.34
CA ALA A 29 9.40 -0.49 8.88
C ALA A 29 8.67 -1.59 8.08
N PHE A 30 9.37 -2.31 7.20
CA PHE A 30 8.78 -3.45 6.48
C PHE A 30 8.32 -4.57 7.41
N GLU A 31 8.99 -4.78 8.55
CA GLU A 31 8.61 -5.78 9.56
C GLU A 31 7.43 -5.28 10.41
N GLN A 32 7.50 -4.05 10.92
CA GLN A 32 6.47 -3.49 11.79
C GLN A 32 5.15 -3.21 11.07
N PHE A 33 5.23 -2.93 9.78
CA PHE A 33 4.08 -2.64 8.91
C PHE A 33 3.84 -3.75 7.87
N ALA A 34 4.11 -5.00 8.24
CA ALA A 34 3.78 -6.16 7.42
C ALA A 34 2.25 -6.33 7.30
N PRO A 35 1.72 -6.86 6.18
CA PRO A 35 0.28 -7.01 5.99
C PRO A 35 -0.40 -7.80 7.12
N GLU A 36 0.21 -8.89 7.59
CA GLU A 36 -0.29 -9.69 8.72
C GLU A 36 -0.33 -8.93 10.04
N VAL A 37 0.49 -7.88 10.21
CA VAL A 37 0.47 -7.00 11.39
C VAL A 37 -0.61 -5.94 11.24
N ILE A 38 -0.66 -5.26 10.08
CA ILE A 38 -1.63 -4.19 9.81
C ILE A 38 -3.07 -4.74 9.81
N PHE A 39 -3.30 -5.88 9.17
CA PHE A 39 -4.62 -6.50 8.99
C PHE A 39 -4.82 -7.72 9.90
N SER A 40 -4.24 -7.69 11.10
CA SER A 40 -4.29 -8.80 12.09
C SER A 40 -5.70 -9.11 12.62
N ASP A 41 -6.66 -8.21 12.48
CA ASP A 41 -8.05 -8.36 12.89
C ASP A 41 -8.92 -9.07 11.83
N THR A 42 -8.42 -10.21 11.36
CA THR A 42 -9.06 -11.02 10.30
C THR A 42 -10.50 -11.38 10.61
N ASP A 43 -10.84 -11.62 11.87
CA ASP A 43 -12.22 -11.93 12.28
C ASP A 43 -13.19 -10.77 11.97
N LEU A 44 -12.75 -9.51 12.13
CA LEU A 44 -13.57 -8.35 11.78
C LEU A 44 -13.71 -8.22 10.26
N LEU A 45 -12.64 -8.47 9.51
CA LEU A 45 -12.67 -8.47 8.05
C LEU A 45 -13.64 -9.54 7.51
N LEU A 46 -13.62 -10.73 8.11
CA LEU A 46 -14.55 -11.82 7.77
C LEU A 46 -16.00 -11.46 8.09
N GLN A 47 -16.25 -10.85 9.26
CA GLN A 47 -17.60 -10.43 9.67
C GLN A 47 -18.18 -9.34 8.78
N LEU A 48 -17.33 -8.47 8.20
CA LEU A 48 -17.79 -7.45 7.24
C LEU A 48 -18.39 -8.06 5.99
N GLY A 49 -17.86 -9.18 5.50
CA GLY A 49 -18.32 -9.77 4.25
C GLY A 49 -18.28 -8.75 3.10
N ASP A 50 -19.41 -8.56 2.45
CA ASP A 50 -19.56 -7.59 1.34
C ASP A 50 -20.19 -6.25 1.79
N GLN A 51 -20.23 -5.95 3.10
CA GLN A 51 -20.78 -4.71 3.60
C GLN A 51 -19.92 -3.50 3.17
N VAL A 52 -20.61 -2.41 2.84
CA VAL A 52 -20.01 -1.11 2.49
C VAL A 52 -20.64 -0.01 3.34
N TYR A 53 -19.86 1.00 3.74
CA TYR A 53 -20.37 2.09 4.58
C TYR A 53 -21.25 3.10 3.83
N ALA A 54 -21.24 3.07 2.49
CA ALA A 54 -22.11 3.90 1.64
C ALA A 54 -22.19 3.28 0.22
N PRO A 55 -23.25 3.59 -0.55
CA PRO A 55 -23.38 3.12 -1.93
C PRO A 55 -22.16 3.50 -2.80
N GLY A 56 -21.69 2.56 -3.61
CA GLY A 56 -20.56 2.75 -4.51
C GLY A 56 -19.18 2.77 -3.84
N LYS A 57 -19.09 2.39 -2.57
CA LYS A 57 -17.81 2.19 -1.87
C LYS A 57 -17.32 0.74 -2.02
N TRP A 58 -16.05 0.57 -1.88
CA TRP A 58 -15.38 -0.72 -1.96
C TRP A 58 -15.74 -1.61 -0.76
N THR A 59 -15.76 -2.92 -0.95
CA THR A 59 -15.79 -3.88 0.15
C THR A 59 -14.41 -3.97 0.83
N ALA A 60 -14.34 -4.62 1.99
CA ALA A 60 -13.05 -4.89 2.64
C ALA A 60 -12.11 -5.72 1.73
N LYS A 61 -12.67 -6.66 0.94
CA LYS A 61 -11.91 -7.46 -0.02
C LYS A 61 -11.38 -6.63 -1.18
N ASP A 62 -12.16 -5.67 -1.69
CA ASP A 62 -11.69 -4.73 -2.72
C ASP A 62 -10.56 -3.83 -2.20
N ILE A 63 -10.63 -3.41 -0.94
CA ILE A 63 -9.56 -2.64 -0.29
C ILE A 63 -8.27 -3.46 -0.20
N LEU A 64 -8.33 -4.72 0.23
CA LEU A 64 -7.16 -5.60 0.27
C LEU A 64 -6.56 -5.81 -1.12
N GLN A 65 -7.41 -6.10 -2.12
CA GLN A 65 -6.95 -6.24 -3.51
C GLN A 65 -6.32 -4.96 -4.04
N HIS A 66 -6.91 -3.80 -3.75
CA HIS A 66 -6.34 -2.51 -4.13
C HIS A 66 -4.97 -2.27 -3.50
N CYS A 67 -4.76 -2.63 -2.24
CA CYS A 67 -3.46 -2.55 -1.60
C CYS A 67 -2.42 -3.44 -2.32
N ILE A 68 -2.80 -4.68 -2.67
CA ILE A 68 -1.95 -5.63 -3.41
C ILE A 68 -1.56 -5.06 -4.78
N ASP A 69 -2.54 -4.59 -5.55
CA ASP A 69 -2.32 -4.06 -6.90
C ASP A 69 -1.46 -2.79 -6.88
N THR A 70 -1.75 -1.88 -5.94
CA THR A 70 -0.97 -0.66 -5.75
C THR A 70 0.47 -0.97 -5.39
N GLU A 71 0.71 -1.93 -4.49
CA GLU A 71 2.08 -2.32 -4.12
C GLU A 71 2.85 -2.88 -5.33
N ARG A 72 2.25 -3.73 -6.16
CA ARG A 72 2.86 -4.23 -7.40
C ARG A 72 3.24 -3.11 -8.36
N ILE A 73 2.32 -2.18 -8.61
CA ILE A 73 2.55 -1.05 -9.51
C ILE A 73 3.66 -0.16 -8.97
N MET A 74 3.63 0.17 -7.69
CA MET A 74 4.64 1.04 -7.08
C MET A 74 6.01 0.36 -6.98
N THR A 75 6.05 -0.94 -6.72
CA THR A 75 7.29 -1.73 -6.73
C THR A 75 7.90 -1.78 -8.12
N TYR A 76 7.11 -1.95 -9.17
CA TYR A 76 7.56 -1.85 -10.56
C TYR A 76 8.16 -0.46 -10.85
N ARG A 77 7.50 0.62 -10.41
CA ARG A 77 8.04 1.99 -10.57
C ARG A 77 9.39 2.16 -9.84
N ALA A 78 9.49 1.67 -8.61
CA ALA A 78 10.75 1.69 -7.85
C ALA A 78 11.85 0.92 -8.58
N LEU A 79 11.54 -0.25 -9.13
CA LEU A 79 12.48 -1.02 -9.95
C LEU A 79 12.98 -0.20 -11.14
N CYS A 80 12.08 0.33 -11.97
CA CYS A 80 12.44 1.11 -13.16
C CYS A 80 13.32 2.32 -12.80
N ILE A 81 12.88 3.12 -11.83
CA ILE A 81 13.62 4.32 -11.40
C ILE A 81 15.00 3.93 -10.85
N SER A 82 15.08 2.89 -10.01
CA SER A 82 16.35 2.42 -9.45
C SER A 82 17.35 1.97 -10.53
N ARG A 83 16.86 1.51 -11.68
CA ARG A 83 17.68 1.08 -12.83
C ARG A 83 17.98 2.21 -13.82
N GLY A 84 17.49 3.42 -13.56
CA GLY A 84 17.81 4.61 -14.36
C GLY A 84 16.81 4.92 -15.46
N GLU A 85 15.56 4.44 -15.34
CA GLU A 85 14.50 4.84 -16.28
C GLU A 85 14.27 6.34 -16.24
N THR A 86 14.20 6.97 -17.41
CA THR A 86 14.08 8.41 -17.58
C THR A 86 12.71 8.88 -18.06
N ILE A 87 11.88 7.95 -18.58
CA ILE A 87 10.52 8.29 -18.98
C ILE A 87 9.61 8.38 -17.75
N SER A 88 8.56 9.22 -17.84
CA SER A 88 7.54 9.23 -16.81
C SER A 88 6.68 7.97 -16.89
N LEU A 89 6.69 7.17 -15.82
CA LEU A 89 5.88 5.95 -15.74
C LEU A 89 4.39 6.32 -15.62
N PRO A 90 3.47 5.60 -16.29
CA PRO A 90 2.06 5.97 -16.34
C PRO A 90 1.38 5.92 -14.99
N GLY A 91 0.33 6.74 -14.81
CA GLY A 91 -0.67 6.59 -13.74
C GLY A 91 -1.57 5.39 -13.99
N PHE A 92 -2.45 5.10 -13.03
CA PHE A 92 -3.54 4.13 -13.19
C PHE A 92 -4.80 4.64 -12.48
N GLU A 93 -5.97 4.16 -12.91
CA GLU A 93 -7.26 4.49 -12.32
C GLU A 93 -7.69 3.39 -11.35
N GLU A 94 -7.61 3.67 -10.06
CA GLU A 94 -7.88 2.71 -8.99
C GLU A 94 -9.31 2.16 -9.01
N ASN A 95 -10.30 3.01 -9.31
CA ASN A 95 -11.69 2.56 -9.37
C ASN A 95 -11.96 1.65 -10.57
N LEU A 96 -11.31 1.93 -11.71
CA LEU A 96 -11.41 1.06 -12.87
C LEU A 96 -10.76 -0.31 -12.60
N TYR A 97 -9.63 -0.32 -11.88
CA TYR A 97 -8.98 -1.56 -11.48
C TYR A 97 -9.87 -2.37 -10.53
N ALA A 98 -10.43 -1.74 -9.48
CA ALA A 98 -11.33 -2.39 -8.54
C ALA A 98 -12.56 -3.01 -9.23
N GLN A 99 -13.12 -2.35 -10.26
CA GLN A 99 -14.25 -2.88 -11.03
C GLN A 99 -13.89 -4.10 -11.91
N ASN A 100 -12.62 -4.31 -12.20
CA ASN A 100 -12.13 -5.38 -13.09
C ASN A 100 -11.38 -6.48 -12.34
N THR A 101 -11.49 -6.55 -10.99
CA THR A 101 -10.91 -7.64 -10.21
C THR A 101 -11.92 -8.76 -9.98
N VAL A 102 -11.44 -9.86 -9.41
CA VAL A 102 -12.24 -10.97 -8.92
C VAL A 102 -12.28 -11.02 -7.38
N ALA A 103 -11.95 -9.93 -6.70
CA ALA A 103 -11.84 -9.87 -5.24
C ALA A 103 -13.11 -10.38 -4.52
N ALA A 104 -14.30 -10.10 -5.07
CA ALA A 104 -15.57 -10.57 -4.50
C ALA A 104 -15.66 -12.10 -4.38
N THR A 105 -14.96 -12.85 -5.24
CA THR A 105 -14.99 -14.34 -5.23
C THR A 105 -13.86 -14.95 -4.40
N ARG A 106 -12.97 -14.14 -3.85
CA ARG A 106 -11.82 -14.57 -3.04
C ARG A 106 -12.17 -14.57 -1.55
N THR A 107 -11.41 -15.32 -0.76
CA THR A 107 -11.48 -15.24 0.71
C THR A 107 -10.53 -14.16 1.22
N VAL A 108 -10.74 -13.69 2.46
CA VAL A 108 -9.85 -12.73 3.13
C VAL A 108 -8.46 -13.34 3.32
N GLU A 109 -8.42 -14.63 3.71
CA GLU A 109 -7.17 -15.36 3.93
C GLU A 109 -6.34 -15.44 2.63
N ASP A 110 -6.97 -15.81 1.51
CA ASP A 110 -6.29 -15.88 0.21
C ASP A 110 -5.75 -14.51 -0.23
N LEU A 111 -6.48 -13.42 0.01
CA LEU A 111 -6.00 -12.06 -0.24
C LEU A 111 -4.81 -11.68 0.66
N LEU A 112 -4.85 -12.03 1.94
CA LEU A 112 -3.74 -11.75 2.86
C LEU A 112 -2.50 -12.58 2.54
N ASP A 113 -2.64 -13.84 2.15
CA ASP A 113 -1.53 -14.71 1.72
C ASP A 113 -0.84 -14.14 0.47
N GLU A 114 -1.63 -13.69 -0.52
CA GLU A 114 -1.09 -12.99 -1.69
C GLU A 114 -0.40 -11.70 -1.28
N TYR A 115 -0.99 -10.90 -0.40
CA TYR A 115 -0.42 -9.63 0.04
C TYR A 115 0.92 -9.83 0.75
N ASN A 116 1.02 -10.82 1.64
CA ASN A 116 2.27 -11.18 2.31
C ASN A 116 3.34 -11.62 1.31
N THR A 117 2.96 -12.39 0.29
CA THR A 117 3.87 -12.82 -0.77
C THR A 117 4.39 -11.63 -1.58
N VAL A 118 3.52 -10.69 -1.96
CA VAL A 118 3.90 -9.45 -2.67
C VAL A 118 4.82 -8.61 -1.80
N ARG A 119 4.48 -8.40 -0.52
CA ARG A 119 5.30 -7.66 0.43
C ARG A 119 6.69 -8.26 0.61
N LEU A 120 6.80 -9.57 0.68
CA LEU A 120 8.09 -10.25 0.75
C LEU A 120 8.94 -9.95 -0.49
N ALA A 121 8.36 -10.06 -1.69
CA ALA A 121 9.03 -9.73 -2.94
C ALA A 121 9.45 -8.25 -3.01
N THR A 122 8.57 -7.35 -2.57
CA THR A 122 8.85 -5.91 -2.44
C THR A 122 10.03 -5.66 -1.52
N ARG A 123 10.01 -6.21 -0.31
CA ARG A 123 11.10 -6.08 0.67
C ARG A 123 12.44 -6.56 0.10
N MET A 124 12.45 -7.72 -0.57
CA MET A 124 13.66 -8.25 -1.19
C MET A 124 14.23 -7.32 -2.28
N LEU A 125 13.38 -6.67 -3.07
CA LEU A 125 13.83 -5.68 -4.04
C LEU A 125 14.54 -4.50 -3.37
N PHE A 126 13.91 -3.90 -2.35
CA PHE A 126 14.48 -2.73 -1.66
C PHE A 126 15.72 -3.08 -0.83
N GLN A 127 15.78 -4.28 -0.24
CA GLN A 127 16.93 -4.73 0.56
C GLN A 127 18.25 -4.73 -0.23
N HIS A 128 18.18 -4.92 -1.55
CA HIS A 128 19.33 -5.00 -2.43
C HIS A 128 19.57 -3.73 -3.26
N MET A 129 18.89 -2.62 -2.96
CA MET A 129 19.18 -1.33 -3.56
C MET A 129 20.30 -0.61 -2.81
N SER A 130 21.26 -0.06 -3.53
CA SER A 130 22.23 0.87 -2.95
C SER A 130 21.57 2.20 -2.60
N GLU A 131 22.21 3.00 -1.74
CA GLU A 131 21.75 4.35 -1.39
C GLU A 131 21.52 5.21 -2.66
N ALA A 132 22.46 5.20 -3.60
CA ALA A 132 22.32 5.93 -4.86
C ALA A 132 21.11 5.47 -5.70
N MET A 133 20.71 4.20 -5.60
CA MET A 133 19.49 3.69 -6.24
C MET A 133 18.24 4.14 -5.48
N MET A 134 18.27 4.11 -4.15
CA MET A 134 17.16 4.52 -3.29
C MET A 134 16.82 6.00 -3.44
N LEU A 135 17.83 6.87 -3.60
CA LEU A 135 17.68 8.32 -3.71
C LEU A 135 17.57 8.83 -5.15
N ARG A 136 17.65 7.93 -6.15
CA ARG A 136 17.52 8.35 -7.55
C ARG A 136 16.13 8.93 -7.82
N THR A 137 16.08 10.15 -8.34
CA THR A 137 14.83 10.78 -8.74
C THR A 137 14.42 10.30 -10.13
N GLY A 138 13.20 9.78 -10.24
CA GLY A 138 12.52 9.48 -11.48
C GLY A 138 11.17 10.19 -11.56
N SER A 139 10.33 9.78 -12.49
CA SER A 139 9.00 10.36 -12.69
C SER A 139 7.92 9.28 -12.77
N ALA A 140 6.82 9.47 -12.06
CA ALA A 140 5.63 8.66 -12.17
C ALA A 140 4.39 9.57 -12.16
N ASN A 141 3.48 9.35 -13.11
CA ASN A 141 2.32 10.20 -13.32
C ASN A 141 2.70 11.70 -13.43
N ASN A 142 3.78 11.98 -14.15
CA ASN A 142 4.38 13.32 -14.34
C ASN A 142 4.83 14.04 -13.05
N ALA A 143 5.00 13.32 -11.94
CA ALA A 143 5.50 13.86 -10.68
C ALA A 143 6.84 13.20 -10.30
N PRO A 144 7.77 13.96 -9.71
CA PRO A 144 9.05 13.42 -9.25
C PRO A 144 8.84 12.51 -8.04
N ILE A 145 9.57 11.39 -8.02
CA ILE A 145 9.53 10.43 -6.90
C ILE A 145 10.86 9.65 -6.85
N THR A 146 11.23 9.18 -5.66
CA THR A 146 12.39 8.32 -5.44
C THR A 146 11.95 6.91 -5.01
N PRO A 147 12.74 5.86 -5.24
CA PRO A 147 12.48 4.52 -4.70
C PRO A 147 12.28 4.52 -3.19
N LEU A 148 13.05 5.28 -2.41
CA LEU A 148 12.88 5.38 -0.96
C LEU A 148 11.49 5.95 -0.59
N ALA A 149 11.05 7.00 -1.28
CA ALA A 149 9.71 7.57 -1.08
C ALA A 149 8.61 6.56 -1.45
N ILE A 150 8.80 5.77 -2.52
CA ILE A 150 7.88 4.71 -2.91
C ILE A 150 7.78 3.64 -1.82
N ALA A 151 8.89 3.23 -1.22
CA ALA A 151 8.89 2.22 -0.16
C ALA A 151 8.04 2.66 1.04
N TYR A 152 8.26 3.88 1.56
CA TYR A 152 7.47 4.41 2.67
C TYR A 152 6.02 4.71 2.28
N MET A 153 5.76 5.12 1.03
CA MET A 153 4.39 5.27 0.52
C MET A 153 3.63 3.96 0.53
N ILE A 154 4.23 2.85 0.10
CA ILE A 154 3.62 1.52 0.12
C ILE A 154 3.18 1.14 1.54
N LEU A 155 4.05 1.34 2.53
CA LEU A 155 3.76 1.04 3.94
C LEU A 155 2.62 1.93 4.47
N GLY A 156 2.74 3.24 4.29
CA GLY A 156 1.73 4.19 4.76
C GLY A 156 0.40 4.09 4.03
N HIS A 157 0.39 3.63 2.77
CA HIS A 157 -0.84 3.36 2.03
C HIS A 157 -1.65 2.20 2.66
N ALA A 158 -0.97 1.13 3.09
CA ALA A 158 -1.61 0.05 3.82
C ALA A 158 -2.19 0.53 5.17
N VAL A 159 -1.43 1.33 5.91
CA VAL A 159 -1.89 1.96 7.17
C VAL A 159 -3.11 2.85 6.91
N HIS A 160 -3.08 3.67 5.85
CA HIS A 160 -4.22 4.51 5.47
C HIS A 160 -5.50 3.67 5.27
N HIS A 161 -5.42 2.60 4.50
CA HIS A 161 -6.58 1.74 4.23
C HIS A 161 -7.04 0.98 5.47
N LYS A 162 -6.13 0.59 6.36
CA LYS A 162 -6.48 0.06 7.67
C LYS A 162 -7.27 1.09 8.49
N ASN A 163 -6.83 2.34 8.54
CA ASN A 163 -7.55 3.40 9.24
C ASN A 163 -8.94 3.61 8.66
N VAL A 164 -9.10 3.56 7.33
CA VAL A 164 -10.42 3.62 6.67
C VAL A 164 -11.31 2.46 7.13
N LEU A 165 -10.79 1.24 7.24
CA LEU A 165 -11.56 0.08 7.75
C LEU A 165 -12.00 0.32 9.20
N VAL A 166 -11.09 0.75 10.07
CA VAL A 166 -11.38 1.03 11.48
C VAL A 166 -12.44 2.14 11.64
N GLU A 167 -12.30 3.23 10.89
CA GLU A 167 -13.15 4.41 11.04
C GLU A 167 -14.52 4.28 10.38
N ARG A 168 -14.61 3.54 9.27
CA ARG A 168 -15.81 3.53 8.43
C ARG A 168 -16.55 2.19 8.39
N TYR A 169 -15.81 1.08 8.48
CA TYR A 169 -16.40 -0.25 8.28
C TYR A 169 -16.66 -0.97 9.60
N TYR A 170 -15.74 -0.99 10.54
CA TYR A 170 -15.93 -1.72 11.80
C TYR A 170 -17.13 -1.22 12.61
N PRO A 171 -17.50 0.09 12.61
CA PRO A 171 -18.74 0.52 13.23
C PRO A 171 -20.01 -0.13 12.68
N LEU A 172 -20.00 -0.64 11.43
CA LEU A 172 -21.15 -1.34 10.85
C LEU A 172 -21.46 -2.64 11.59
N LEU A 173 -20.44 -3.31 12.14
CA LEU A 173 -20.59 -4.58 12.88
C LEU A 173 -21.33 -4.38 14.21
N THR A 174 -21.16 -3.21 14.84
CA THR A 174 -21.83 -2.89 16.12
C THR A 174 -23.23 -2.32 15.93
N SER A 175 -23.52 -1.77 14.74
CA SER A 175 -24.84 -1.17 14.44
C SER A 175 -25.89 -2.21 14.05
N ASN A 176 -25.51 -3.43 13.73
CA ASN A 176 -26.42 -4.52 13.33
C ASN A 176 -26.83 -5.42 14.51
N GLY A 177 -26.50 -5.06 15.75
CA GLY A 177 -26.76 -5.83 16.99
C GLY A 177 -27.89 -5.30 17.87
N VAL A 178 -28.81 -4.44 17.35
CA VAL A 178 -29.99 -3.95 18.09
C VAL A 178 -31.27 -4.29 17.35
#